data_d4edd0781ba9f627b0ec66c451d418cf
#
_entry.id   d4edd0781ba9f627b0ec66c451d418cf
#
_cell.length_a   1.000
_cell.length_b   1.000
_cell.length_c   1.000
_cell.angle_alpha   90.00
_cell.angle_beta   90.00
_cell.angle_gamma   90.00
#
_symmetry.space_group_name_H-M   'P 1'
#
loop_
_entity.id
_entity.type
_entity.pdbx_description
1 polymer ?
#
loop_
_entity_poly.entity_id
_entity_poly.type
_entity_poly.pdbx_seq_one_letter_code
_entity_poly.pdbx_strand_id
1 'polypeptide(L)'
;MVVASIALFVSLGGTSVAAVSFARNAGKVDGYDAVKASSSTKKEAGNLVAANKSGPDKGRIPGKHLAGVAHTQTFGRNFEVADNAPGAPVQIGDGGSLGQLTATCNDQAPRPGVEDPTTQLNFVNTSGDFINVARRAGIRDDAQYNAIPSGTVAQLVINGSNTFLFHVEYRGKNLLVNGVVRQDGRATPTASCLVWGTVQEINP
;
A
#
# COMPACT_ATOMS: atom_id res chain seq x y z
N MET A 1 46.63 -48.87 -25.12
CA MET A 1 45.99 -48.67 -23.80
C MET A 1 46.26 -47.31 -23.20
N VAL A 2 47.44 -46.73 -23.25
CA VAL A 2 47.80 -45.45 -22.58
C VAL A 2 46.96 -44.27 -23.15
N VAL A 3 46.72 -44.18 -24.46
CA VAL A 3 45.97 -43.05 -25.08
C VAL A 3 44.50 -43.05 -24.64
N ALA A 4 43.87 -44.22 -24.51
CA ALA A 4 42.47 -44.31 -24.09
C ALA A 4 42.28 -43.87 -22.61
N SER A 5 43.27 -44.15 -21.76
CA SER A 5 43.23 -43.69 -20.35
C SER A 5 43.36 -42.17 -20.24
N ILE A 6 44.23 -41.54 -21.05
CA ILE A 6 44.40 -40.09 -21.06
C ILE A 6 43.11 -39.38 -21.54
N ALA A 7 42.45 -39.93 -22.60
CA ALA A 7 41.21 -39.39 -23.08
C ALA A 7 40.07 -39.44 -22.05
N LEU A 8 40.03 -40.53 -21.25
CA LEU A 8 39.05 -40.67 -20.18
C LEU A 8 39.27 -39.65 -19.05
N PHE A 9 40.52 -39.38 -18.67
CA PHE A 9 40.84 -38.38 -17.64
C PHE A 9 40.52 -36.94 -18.10
N VAL A 10 40.76 -36.63 -19.36
CA VAL A 10 40.45 -35.29 -19.92
C VAL A 10 38.94 -35.09 -20.01
N SER A 11 38.18 -36.09 -20.40
CA SER A 11 36.69 -35.98 -20.49
C SER A 11 36.04 -35.86 -19.11
N LEU A 12 36.53 -36.53 -18.11
CA LEU A 12 36.02 -36.44 -16.73
C LEU A 12 36.47 -35.16 -16.03
N GLY A 13 37.70 -34.69 -16.30
CA GLY A 13 38.20 -33.43 -15.75
C GLY A 13 37.55 -32.19 -16.32
N GLY A 14 37.20 -32.21 -17.63
CA GLY A 14 36.52 -31.09 -18.30
C GLY A 14 35.11 -30.83 -17.77
N THR A 15 34.36 -31.89 -17.46
CA THR A 15 33.00 -31.75 -16.92
C THR A 15 32.97 -31.20 -15.50
N SER A 16 33.97 -31.54 -14.66
CA SER A 16 34.04 -31.03 -13.29
C SER A 16 34.38 -29.55 -13.22
N VAL A 17 35.25 -29.05 -14.11
CA VAL A 17 35.58 -27.63 -14.17
C VAL A 17 34.41 -26.79 -14.65
N ALA A 18 33.64 -27.25 -15.64
CA ALA A 18 32.44 -26.57 -16.11
C ALA A 18 31.38 -26.52 -14.99
N ALA A 19 31.14 -27.61 -14.29
CA ALA A 19 30.16 -27.66 -13.20
C ALA A 19 30.53 -26.72 -12.02
N VAL A 20 31.82 -26.60 -11.67
CA VAL A 20 32.28 -25.69 -10.62
C VAL A 20 32.15 -24.20 -11.04
N SER A 21 32.40 -23.88 -12.30
CA SER A 21 32.22 -22.49 -12.79
C SER A 21 30.75 -22.10 -12.84
N PHE A 22 29.84 -23.01 -13.23
CA PHE A 22 28.40 -22.77 -13.15
C PHE A 22 27.91 -22.59 -11.72
N ALA A 23 28.40 -23.41 -10.76
CA ALA A 23 28.04 -23.30 -9.36
C ALA A 23 28.51 -21.98 -8.72
N ARG A 24 29.71 -21.49 -9.10
CA ARG A 24 30.22 -20.20 -8.65
C ARG A 24 29.46 -19.00 -9.19
N ASN A 25 28.90 -19.11 -10.38
CA ASN A 25 28.11 -18.06 -11.01
C ASN A 25 26.60 -18.15 -10.70
N ALA A 26 26.16 -19.18 -9.98
CA ALA A 26 24.74 -19.31 -9.59
C ALA A 26 24.21 -18.16 -8.72
N GLY A 27 25.11 -17.37 -8.11
CA GLY A 27 24.77 -16.15 -7.37
C GLY A 27 24.89 -14.86 -8.19
N LYS A 28 25.30 -14.97 -9.46
CA LYS A 28 25.48 -13.82 -10.35
C LYS A 28 24.74 -14.02 -11.66
N VAL A 29 24.14 -12.94 -12.16
CA VAL A 29 23.58 -12.89 -13.51
C VAL A 29 24.29 -11.76 -14.24
N ASP A 30 24.94 -12.07 -15.36
CA ASP A 30 25.69 -11.10 -16.17
C ASP A 30 26.74 -10.28 -15.38
N GLY A 31 27.38 -10.90 -14.39
CA GLY A 31 28.39 -10.26 -13.53
C GLY A 31 27.83 -9.48 -12.34
N TYR A 32 26.51 -9.38 -12.20
CA TYR A 32 25.86 -8.72 -11.06
C TYR A 32 25.57 -9.70 -9.94
N ASP A 33 25.92 -9.33 -8.70
CA ASP A 33 25.56 -10.12 -7.52
C ASP A 33 24.07 -10.00 -7.22
N ALA A 34 23.43 -11.12 -6.89
CA ALA A 34 22.05 -11.10 -6.42
C ALA A 34 21.98 -10.74 -4.92
N VAL A 35 21.30 -9.68 -4.58
CA VAL A 35 21.01 -9.31 -3.19
C VAL A 35 19.67 -9.87 -2.73
N LYS A 36 19.58 -10.22 -1.44
CA LYS A 36 18.34 -10.75 -0.86
C LYS A 36 17.27 -9.66 -0.84
N ALA A 37 16.02 -10.06 -0.99
CA ALA A 37 14.86 -9.19 -0.87
C ALA A 37 14.77 -8.42 0.47
N SER A 38 15.41 -8.93 1.52
CA SER A 38 15.52 -8.27 2.84
C SER A 38 16.66 -7.26 2.96
N SER A 39 17.52 -7.13 1.93
CA SER A 39 18.67 -6.22 1.97
C SER A 39 18.26 -4.76 2.04
N SER A 40 19.17 -3.89 2.50
CA SER A 40 18.97 -2.45 2.46
C SER A 40 19.22 -1.93 1.04
N THR A 41 18.54 -0.83 0.68
CA THR A 41 18.67 -0.18 -0.63
C THR A 41 20.09 0.25 -0.98
N LYS A 42 20.95 0.52 0.02
CA LYS A 42 22.39 0.79 -0.19
C LYS A 42 23.16 -0.38 -0.80
N LYS A 43 22.73 -1.62 -0.56
CA LYS A 43 23.37 -2.83 -1.11
C LYS A 43 22.90 -3.18 -2.52
N GLU A 44 21.92 -2.47 -3.03
CA GLU A 44 21.31 -2.76 -4.33
C GLU A 44 21.97 -2.05 -5.49
N ALA A 45 22.70 -0.96 -5.20
CA ALA A 45 23.38 -0.20 -6.22
C ALA A 45 24.34 -1.12 -7.03
N GLY A 46 24.02 -1.34 -8.30
CA GLY A 46 24.77 -2.22 -9.19
C GLY A 46 24.53 -3.73 -8.99
N ASN A 47 23.51 -4.14 -8.24
CA ASN A 47 23.19 -5.54 -8.00
C ASN A 47 21.74 -5.87 -8.40
N LEU A 48 21.46 -7.17 -8.65
CA LEU A 48 20.11 -7.65 -8.92
C LEU A 48 19.37 -7.95 -7.63
N VAL A 49 18.13 -7.50 -7.51
CA VAL A 49 17.29 -7.78 -6.35
C VAL A 49 16.55 -9.09 -6.54
N ALA A 50 16.74 -10.02 -5.59
CA ALA A 50 16.02 -11.28 -5.60
C ALA A 50 14.58 -11.13 -5.09
N ALA A 51 13.66 -11.89 -5.67
CA ALA A 51 12.30 -11.99 -5.17
C ALA A 51 12.23 -12.69 -3.80
N ASN A 52 11.16 -12.45 -3.05
CA ASN A 52 10.90 -13.11 -1.78
C ASN A 52 10.76 -14.64 -1.98
N LYS A 53 11.45 -15.43 -1.15
CA LYS A 53 11.41 -16.91 -1.20
C LYS A 53 10.21 -17.50 -0.45
N SER A 54 9.62 -16.77 0.48
CA SER A 54 8.56 -17.25 1.38
C SER A 54 7.63 -16.12 1.80
N GLY A 55 6.53 -16.48 2.47
CA GLY A 55 5.53 -15.55 2.96
C GLY A 55 4.47 -15.18 1.90
N PRO A 56 3.55 -14.25 2.23
CA PRO A 56 2.46 -13.85 1.35
C PRO A 56 2.94 -13.21 0.05
N ASP A 57 4.15 -12.63 0.05
CA ASP A 57 4.76 -11.99 -1.13
C ASP A 57 5.80 -12.88 -1.82
N LYS A 58 5.69 -14.20 -1.70
CA LYS A 58 6.57 -15.15 -2.40
C LYS A 58 6.57 -14.89 -3.91
N GLY A 59 7.76 -14.81 -4.48
CA GLY A 59 7.96 -14.55 -5.92
C GLY A 59 7.85 -13.08 -6.32
N ARG A 60 7.62 -12.15 -5.39
CA ARG A 60 7.56 -10.71 -5.65
C ARG A 60 8.84 -10.02 -5.21
N ILE A 61 9.24 -8.99 -5.95
CA ILE A 61 10.27 -8.05 -5.52
C ILE A 61 9.60 -7.04 -4.58
N PRO A 62 10.11 -6.84 -3.35
CA PRO A 62 9.52 -5.86 -2.43
C PRO A 62 9.54 -4.44 -3.04
N GLY A 63 8.45 -3.69 -2.86
CA GLY A 63 8.27 -2.36 -3.44
C GLY A 63 9.37 -1.35 -3.05
N LYS A 64 10.00 -1.51 -1.87
CA LYS A 64 11.13 -0.67 -1.44
C LYS A 64 12.35 -0.71 -2.38
N HIS A 65 12.45 -1.72 -3.25
CA HIS A 65 13.53 -1.89 -4.23
C HIS A 65 13.15 -1.39 -5.62
N LEU A 66 11.93 -0.90 -5.79
CA LEU A 66 11.41 -0.38 -7.05
C LEU A 66 11.37 1.15 -6.95
N ALA A 67 12.52 1.81 -7.15
CA ALA A 67 12.58 3.27 -7.18
C ALA A 67 11.66 3.82 -8.29
N GLY A 68 10.85 4.81 -7.96
CA GLY A 68 9.92 5.45 -8.90
C GLY A 68 8.63 4.66 -9.18
N VAL A 69 8.43 3.49 -8.57
CA VAL A 69 7.17 2.75 -8.65
C VAL A 69 6.28 3.13 -7.47
N ALA A 70 5.07 3.60 -7.76
CA ALA A 70 4.09 3.89 -6.72
C ALA A 70 3.73 2.62 -5.95
N HIS A 71 3.95 2.64 -4.64
CA HIS A 71 3.46 1.58 -3.77
C HIS A 71 1.94 1.72 -3.64
N THR A 72 1.20 0.76 -4.16
CA THR A 72 -0.27 0.77 -4.11
C THR A 72 -0.77 -0.29 -3.13
N GLN A 73 -1.56 0.14 -2.17
CA GLN A 73 -2.30 -0.71 -1.25
C GLN A 73 -3.80 -0.54 -1.50
N THR A 74 -4.53 -1.64 -1.62
CA THR A 74 -5.99 -1.61 -1.67
C THR A 74 -6.56 -1.79 -0.27
N PHE A 75 -7.68 -1.14 0.00
CA PHE A 75 -8.45 -1.33 1.22
C PHE A 75 -9.94 -1.47 0.91
N GLY A 76 -10.66 -2.14 1.81
CA GLY A 76 -12.11 -2.26 1.76
C GLY A 76 -12.66 -2.64 3.12
N ARG A 77 -13.72 -1.95 3.54
CA ARG A 77 -14.42 -2.24 4.81
C ARG A 77 -15.90 -2.00 4.64
N ASN A 78 -16.68 -2.89 5.23
CA ASN A 78 -18.10 -2.70 5.49
C ASN A 78 -18.28 -2.41 6.98
N PHE A 79 -19.08 -1.40 7.30
CA PHE A 79 -19.41 -0.99 8.65
C PHE A 79 -20.92 -1.10 8.80
N GLU A 80 -21.36 -1.68 9.90
CA GLU A 80 -22.77 -1.68 10.28
C GLU A 80 -22.93 -0.85 11.55
N VAL A 81 -23.94 -0.02 11.58
CA VAL A 81 -24.28 0.83 12.72
C VAL A 81 -25.78 0.71 12.99
N ALA A 82 -26.16 0.66 14.27
CA ALA A 82 -27.56 0.60 14.66
C ALA A 82 -28.25 1.95 14.38
N ASP A 83 -29.56 1.92 14.20
CA ASP A 83 -30.42 3.09 14.04
C ASP A 83 -30.12 4.16 15.12
N ASN A 84 -29.92 5.40 14.70
CA ASN A 84 -29.56 6.56 15.52
C ASN A 84 -28.30 6.42 16.39
N ALA A 85 -27.35 5.57 16.00
CA ALA A 85 -26.13 5.33 16.75
C ALA A 85 -24.88 5.95 16.08
N PRO A 86 -23.94 6.47 16.87
CA PRO A 86 -22.63 6.81 16.38
C PRO A 86 -21.79 5.55 16.17
N GLY A 87 -21.05 5.49 15.07
CA GLY A 87 -20.07 4.44 14.84
C GLY A 87 -18.73 4.73 15.53
N ALA A 88 -17.92 3.69 15.70
CA ALA A 88 -16.54 3.83 16.12
C ALA A 88 -15.61 4.03 14.91
N PRO A 89 -14.55 4.86 15.00
CA PRO A 89 -13.56 4.99 13.95
C PRO A 89 -12.74 3.70 13.80
N VAL A 90 -12.55 3.25 12.58
CA VAL A 90 -11.76 2.06 12.24
C VAL A 90 -10.70 2.44 11.24
N GLN A 91 -9.47 1.98 11.43
CA GLN A 91 -8.40 2.14 10.45
C GLN A 91 -8.71 1.30 9.21
N ILE A 92 -8.68 1.92 8.03
CA ILE A 92 -8.97 1.30 6.74
C ILE A 92 -7.79 1.32 5.79
N GLY A 93 -6.85 2.24 5.97
CA GLY A 93 -5.66 2.35 5.12
C GLY A 93 -4.45 2.82 5.91
N ASP A 94 -3.26 2.48 5.41
CA ASP A 94 -1.99 2.87 5.96
C ASP A 94 -1.25 3.77 4.96
N GLY A 95 -0.96 4.99 5.35
CA GLY A 95 -0.15 5.96 4.60
C GLY A 95 1.33 5.94 4.99
N GLY A 96 1.79 4.86 5.62
CA GLY A 96 3.18 4.68 6.04
C GLY A 96 3.61 5.74 7.06
N SER A 97 4.74 6.39 6.80
CA SER A 97 5.28 7.42 7.70
C SER A 97 4.49 8.74 7.69
N LEU A 98 3.53 8.93 6.78
CA LEU A 98 2.78 10.18 6.66
C LEU A 98 1.50 10.18 7.49
N GLY A 99 0.85 9.03 7.63
CA GLY A 99 -0.38 8.97 8.38
C GLY A 99 -1.19 7.72 8.17
N GLN A 100 -2.43 7.76 8.68
CA GLN A 100 -3.38 6.65 8.61
C GLN A 100 -4.73 7.16 8.14
N LEU A 101 -5.43 6.36 7.33
CA LEU A 101 -6.81 6.62 6.97
C LEU A 101 -7.75 5.84 7.89
N THR A 102 -8.66 6.54 8.55
CA THR A 102 -9.74 5.94 9.33
C THR A 102 -11.09 6.30 8.73
N ALA A 103 -12.07 5.43 8.94
CA ALA A 103 -13.45 5.67 8.57
C ALA A 103 -14.38 5.42 9.75
N THR A 104 -15.46 6.18 9.80
CA THR A 104 -16.56 6.02 10.75
C THR A 104 -17.86 6.05 9.98
N CYS A 105 -18.74 5.10 10.21
CA CYS A 105 -20.11 5.12 9.75
C CYS A 105 -21.00 5.61 10.90
N ASN A 106 -21.74 6.67 10.70
CA ASN A 106 -22.66 7.21 11.70
C ASN A 106 -24.07 7.20 11.12
N ASP A 107 -25.02 6.74 11.91
CA ASP A 107 -26.42 6.91 11.65
C ASP A 107 -27.01 7.79 12.74
N GLN A 108 -27.05 9.06 12.48
CA GLN A 108 -27.57 10.10 13.39
C GLN A 108 -28.69 10.86 12.68
N ALA A 109 -29.61 10.12 12.11
CA ALA A 109 -30.76 10.71 11.46
C ALA A 109 -31.61 11.50 12.48
N PRO A 110 -32.10 12.68 12.13
CA PRO A 110 -33.00 13.44 13.00
C PRO A 110 -34.40 12.78 13.10
N ARG A 111 -34.64 11.67 12.41
CA ARG A 111 -35.93 10.96 12.38
C ARG A 111 -35.71 9.46 12.62
N PRO A 112 -36.25 8.90 13.69
CA PRO A 112 -36.21 7.45 13.93
C PRO A 112 -36.82 6.69 12.73
N GLY A 113 -36.14 5.63 12.27
CA GLY A 113 -36.61 4.77 11.18
C GLY A 113 -36.34 5.30 9.77
N VAL A 114 -35.51 6.34 9.64
CA VAL A 114 -34.97 6.81 8.38
C VAL A 114 -33.46 6.69 8.46
N GLU A 115 -32.94 5.60 7.93
CA GLU A 115 -31.50 5.35 7.89
C GLU A 115 -30.90 6.21 6.75
N ASP A 116 -30.24 7.29 7.09
CA ASP A 116 -29.40 8.11 6.21
C ASP A 116 -27.99 8.19 6.78
N PRO A 117 -27.24 7.09 6.70
CA PRO A 117 -25.90 7.04 7.26
C PRO A 117 -24.97 8.05 6.63
N THR A 118 -24.08 8.58 7.45
CA THR A 118 -22.99 9.44 7.01
C THR A 118 -21.67 8.71 7.20
N THR A 119 -20.75 8.88 6.24
CA THR A 119 -19.40 8.35 6.36
C THR A 119 -18.43 9.49 6.62
N GLN A 120 -17.73 9.40 7.74
CA GLN A 120 -16.66 10.32 8.07
C GLN A 120 -15.32 9.65 7.78
N LEU A 121 -14.55 10.22 6.87
CA LEU A 121 -13.18 9.80 6.57
C LEU A 121 -12.21 10.77 7.21
N ASN A 122 -11.20 10.26 7.90
CA ASN A 122 -10.16 11.05 8.54
C ASN A 122 -8.80 10.57 8.09
N PHE A 123 -7.98 11.48 7.55
CA PHE A 123 -6.55 11.24 7.41
C PHE A 123 -5.87 11.78 8.67
N VAL A 124 -5.30 10.88 9.47
CA VAL A 124 -4.60 11.19 10.72
C VAL A 124 -3.14 11.39 10.42
N ASN A 125 -2.60 12.57 10.66
CA ASN A 125 -1.17 12.85 10.48
C ASN A 125 -0.34 12.20 11.59
N THR A 126 0.53 11.26 11.25
CA THR A 126 1.47 10.61 12.17
C THR A 126 2.94 10.91 11.85
N SER A 127 3.22 11.85 10.95
CA SER A 127 4.57 12.15 10.46
C SER A 127 5.52 12.78 11.48
N GLY A 128 5.00 13.28 12.58
CA GLY A 128 5.77 14.06 13.57
C GLY A 128 5.92 15.55 13.24
N ASP A 129 5.38 16.01 12.09
CA ASP A 129 5.52 17.38 11.59
C ASP A 129 4.22 17.82 10.90
N PHE A 130 4.19 19.02 10.31
CA PHE A 130 3.10 19.48 9.48
C PHE A 130 3.12 18.79 8.11
N ILE A 131 1.96 18.39 7.62
CA ILE A 131 1.75 17.89 6.26
C ILE A 131 0.71 18.75 5.54
N ASN A 132 0.80 18.84 4.22
CA ASN A 132 -0.24 19.47 3.41
C ASN A 132 -1.24 18.41 2.95
N VAL A 133 -2.52 18.64 3.19
CA VAL A 133 -3.58 17.73 2.78
C VAL A 133 -4.62 18.47 1.95
N ALA A 134 -4.76 18.03 0.70
CA ALA A 134 -5.91 18.35 -0.12
C ALA A 134 -6.95 17.24 -0.01
N ARG A 135 -8.21 17.58 0.10
CA ARG A 135 -9.32 16.63 0.21
C ARG A 135 -10.49 17.02 -0.69
N ARG A 136 -11.16 16.03 -1.26
CA ARG A 136 -12.33 16.24 -2.12
C ARG A 136 -13.33 15.10 -1.99
N ALA A 137 -14.61 15.43 -2.04
CA ALA A 137 -15.72 14.47 -2.20
C ALA A 137 -16.46 14.76 -3.51
N GLY A 138 -16.63 13.72 -4.35
CA GLY A 138 -17.30 13.84 -5.64
C GLY A 138 -16.51 14.63 -6.68
N ILE A 139 -17.25 15.22 -7.63
CA ILE A 139 -16.71 15.92 -8.80
C ILE A 139 -16.54 17.44 -8.53
N ARG A 140 -17.01 17.93 -7.38
CA ARG A 140 -16.95 19.35 -7.05
C ARG A 140 -15.52 19.77 -6.71
N ASP A 141 -15.12 20.96 -7.13
CA ASP A 141 -13.80 21.57 -6.92
C ASP A 141 -13.54 22.05 -5.46
N ASP A 142 -14.14 21.39 -4.49
CA ASP A 142 -13.98 21.72 -3.07
C ASP A 142 -12.66 21.18 -2.48
N ALA A 143 -11.58 21.20 -3.28
CA ALA A 143 -10.26 20.81 -2.79
C ALA A 143 -9.79 21.87 -1.77
N GLN A 144 -9.83 21.51 -0.50
CA GLN A 144 -9.30 22.35 0.58
C GLN A 144 -7.88 21.89 0.90
N TYR A 145 -6.93 22.79 0.75
CA TYR A 145 -5.57 22.59 1.19
C TYR A 145 -5.41 23.11 2.61
N ASN A 146 -4.99 22.25 3.53
CA ASN A 146 -4.75 22.62 4.90
C ASN A 146 -3.39 22.09 5.35
N ALA A 147 -2.61 22.91 6.05
CA ALA A 147 -1.46 22.44 6.82
C ALA A 147 -1.96 21.75 8.08
N ILE A 148 -1.76 20.44 8.17
CA ILE A 148 -2.26 19.60 9.28
C ILE A 148 -1.09 19.28 10.22
N PRO A 149 -1.14 19.72 11.49
CA PRO A 149 -0.13 19.37 12.48
C PRO A 149 -0.12 17.85 12.79
N SER A 150 1.02 17.36 13.26
CA SER A 150 1.10 15.97 13.74
C SER A 150 0.11 15.71 14.87
N GLY A 151 -0.49 14.54 14.88
CA GLY A 151 -1.52 14.13 15.84
C GLY A 151 -2.91 14.69 15.57
N THR A 152 -3.10 15.46 14.48
CA THR A 152 -4.42 15.98 14.09
C THR A 152 -4.94 15.32 12.82
N VAL A 153 -6.18 15.62 12.45
CA VAL A 153 -6.89 14.96 11.37
C VAL A 153 -7.33 15.93 10.27
N ALA A 154 -7.21 15.49 9.01
CA ALA A 154 -7.95 16.07 7.90
C ALA A 154 -9.25 15.28 7.72
N GLN A 155 -10.38 15.89 8.03
CA GLN A 155 -11.69 15.25 8.00
C GLN A 155 -12.42 15.50 6.67
N LEU A 156 -13.08 14.47 6.16
CA LEU A 156 -14.01 14.54 5.03
C LEU A 156 -15.30 13.82 5.41
N VAL A 157 -16.42 14.53 5.38
CA VAL A 157 -17.76 13.96 5.62
C VAL A 157 -18.44 13.72 4.28
N ILE A 158 -18.94 12.52 4.08
CA ILE A 158 -19.63 12.09 2.87
C ILE A 158 -21.05 11.70 3.23
N ASN A 159 -22.01 12.38 2.63
CA ASN A 159 -23.43 12.08 2.71
C ASN A 159 -23.85 11.39 1.41
N GLY A 160 -24.38 10.17 1.51
CA GLY A 160 -24.73 9.38 0.35
C GLY A 160 -23.52 8.68 -0.32
N SER A 161 -23.78 8.02 -1.44
CA SER A 161 -22.72 7.32 -2.19
C SER A 161 -21.92 8.29 -3.03
N ASN A 162 -20.61 8.32 -2.85
CA ASN A 162 -19.73 9.26 -3.55
C ASN A 162 -18.29 8.76 -3.65
N THR A 163 -17.50 9.39 -4.52
CA THR A 163 -16.05 9.22 -4.57
C THR A 163 -15.36 10.15 -3.59
N PHE A 164 -14.16 9.81 -3.18
CA PHE A 164 -13.32 10.67 -2.34
C PHE A 164 -11.87 10.64 -2.77
N LEU A 165 -11.16 11.71 -2.40
CA LEU A 165 -9.74 11.88 -2.65
C LEU A 165 -9.10 12.59 -1.45
N PHE A 166 -7.95 12.07 -0.98
CA PHE A 166 -6.96 12.80 -0.21
C PHE A 166 -5.64 12.81 -0.98
N HIS A 167 -5.05 13.98 -1.11
CA HIS A 167 -3.69 14.14 -1.59
C HIS A 167 -2.86 14.72 -0.46
N VAL A 168 -1.84 14.01 -0.03
CA VAL A 168 -0.98 14.37 1.10
C VAL A 168 0.42 14.62 0.59
N GLU A 169 1.00 15.76 0.96
CA GLU A 169 2.36 16.14 0.59
C GLU A 169 3.21 16.43 1.81
N TYR A 170 4.42 15.89 1.83
CA TYR A 170 5.40 16.14 2.86
C TYR A 170 6.83 15.93 2.37
N ARG A 171 7.65 16.99 2.34
CA ARG A 171 9.09 16.94 2.02
C ARG A 171 9.41 16.09 0.77
N GLY A 172 8.68 16.31 -0.32
CA GLY A 172 8.84 15.58 -1.58
C GLY A 172 8.19 14.20 -1.63
N LYS A 173 7.59 13.73 -0.54
CA LYS A 173 6.74 12.54 -0.56
C LYS A 173 5.32 12.92 -0.90
N ASN A 174 4.69 12.15 -1.77
CA ASN A 174 3.30 12.31 -2.15
C ASN A 174 2.52 11.03 -1.86
N LEU A 175 1.38 11.18 -1.21
CA LEU A 175 0.43 10.10 -0.96
C LEU A 175 -0.90 10.46 -1.58
N LEU A 176 -1.41 9.58 -2.42
CA LEU A 176 -2.73 9.68 -3.01
C LEU A 176 -3.63 8.61 -2.42
N VAL A 177 -4.71 9.01 -1.77
CA VAL A 177 -5.76 8.11 -1.28
C VAL A 177 -7.02 8.41 -2.03
N ASN A 178 -7.52 7.46 -2.78
CA ASN A 178 -8.77 7.61 -3.52
C ASN A 178 -9.68 6.40 -3.32
N GLY A 179 -10.97 6.63 -3.45
CA GLY A 179 -11.91 5.55 -3.26
C GLY A 179 -13.35 5.97 -3.45
N VAL A 180 -14.21 5.07 -3.05
CA VAL A 180 -15.67 5.21 -3.13
C VAL A 180 -16.26 4.89 -1.77
N VAL A 181 -17.26 5.65 -1.39
CA VAL A 181 -18.16 5.36 -0.27
C VAL A 181 -19.51 4.98 -0.87
N ARG A 182 -20.08 3.90 -0.39
CA ARG A 182 -21.48 3.53 -0.63
C ARG A 182 -22.18 3.40 0.71
N GLN A 183 -23.35 3.98 0.82
CA GLN A 183 -24.17 3.96 2.00
C GLN A 183 -25.50 3.30 1.66
N ASP A 184 -25.96 2.44 2.55
CA ASP A 184 -27.26 1.77 2.45
C ASP A 184 -27.90 1.68 3.83
N GLY A 185 -29.17 2.09 3.94
CA GLY A 185 -29.91 2.13 5.18
C GLY A 185 -31.41 1.94 5.02
N ARG A 186 -31.86 1.72 3.79
CA ARG A 186 -33.27 1.94 3.43
C ARG A 186 -34.28 0.89 3.91
N ALA A 187 -33.89 -0.19 4.53
CA ALA A 187 -34.87 -1.26 4.80
C ALA A 187 -34.54 -2.13 6.03
N THR A 188 -33.55 -1.81 6.82
CA THR A 188 -33.09 -2.66 7.94
C THR A 188 -32.91 -1.82 9.19
N PRO A 189 -33.01 -2.39 10.39
CA PRO A 189 -32.75 -1.67 11.64
C PRO A 189 -31.28 -1.28 11.85
N THR A 190 -30.45 -1.46 10.81
CA THR A 190 -29.04 -1.11 10.79
C THR A 190 -28.70 -0.40 9.49
N ALA A 191 -28.00 0.70 9.59
CA ALA A 191 -27.39 1.36 8.45
C ALA A 191 -26.02 0.76 8.13
N SER A 192 -25.60 0.80 6.87
CA SER A 192 -24.29 0.33 6.47
C SER A 192 -23.53 1.35 5.63
N CYS A 193 -22.22 1.44 5.86
CA CYS A 193 -21.29 2.19 5.04
C CYS A 193 -20.24 1.24 4.48
N LEU A 194 -20.11 1.16 3.17
CA LEU A 194 -19.04 0.45 2.49
C LEU A 194 -18.03 1.45 1.96
N VAL A 195 -16.78 1.32 2.38
CA VAL A 195 -15.66 2.16 1.93
C VAL A 195 -14.61 1.27 1.29
N TRP A 196 -14.21 1.57 0.05
CA TRP A 196 -13.11 0.89 -0.61
C TRP A 196 -12.30 1.85 -1.47
N GLY A 197 -11.03 1.50 -1.69
CA GLY A 197 -10.15 2.36 -2.46
C GLY A 197 -8.71 1.90 -2.47
N THR A 198 -7.84 2.83 -2.81
CA THR A 198 -6.40 2.64 -2.89
C THR A 198 -5.63 3.73 -2.17
N VAL A 199 -4.53 3.35 -1.57
CA VAL A 199 -3.48 4.25 -1.08
C VAL A 199 -2.27 4.06 -1.99
N GLN A 200 -1.80 5.14 -2.60
CA GLN A 200 -0.62 5.14 -3.47
C GLN A 200 0.43 6.09 -2.90
N GLU A 201 1.58 5.56 -2.55
CA GLU A 201 2.74 6.37 -2.19
C GLU A 201 3.57 6.60 -3.46
N ILE A 202 3.69 7.86 -3.88
CA ILE A 202 4.50 8.29 -5.00
C ILE A 202 5.74 8.94 -4.40
N ASN A 203 6.85 8.22 -4.45
CA ASN A 203 8.15 8.79 -4.11
C ASN A 203 8.78 9.28 -5.40
N PRO A 204 9.18 10.57 -5.49
CA PRO A 204 9.92 11.09 -6.62
C PRO A 204 11.32 10.50 -6.74
#